data_714b38c522a08adfb686e42126495b5c
#
_entry.id   714b38c522a08adfb686e42126495b5c
#
_cell.length_a   1.000
_cell.length_b   1.000
_cell.length_c   1.000
_cell.angle_alpha   90.00
_cell.angle_beta   90.00
_cell.angle_gamma   90.00
#
_symmetry.space_group_name_H-M   'P 1'
#
loop_
_entity.id
_entity.type
_entity.pdbx_description
1 polymer ?
#
loop_
_entity_poly.entity_id
_entity_poly.type
_entity_poly.pdbx_seq_one_letter_code
_entity_poly.pdbx_strand_id
1 'polypeptide(L)'
;MSIFATMKNIVPILSVNGSDASGRAGVQADIRTITSLGAYALSVMSCVTVRDTAGRQHIHVLPHDVVAGQLLSAVSTERPAAVKIGMVRGAEMIRSLRDMVVGMRNIVLTPGLLTSSGESIADDDTVHAIMRWLIPEARLLVMRCSEAERMLGMDILTDEDMLTAGRRLMELGAGAVMLREGHIVDGCLTAVLVDADGYTFFSSHNAAGWQQHGVGGALSAAIATCIGQGDDLRPAVARAHDFIHTQVVYAVRGQERQSRPADIYNAFLNLIAQNYREQHSVAWYARQLSISARYLSQSTSLTVGKSPKHIIDEYVVNEAKVMIATSRLTMQEITYALGFTSQSVFCRVFRSVTGSPPSKQRT
;
A
#
# COMPACT_ATOMS: atom_id res chain seq x y z
N MET A 1 -17.78 21.46 1.35
CA MET A 1 -16.34 21.35 1.59
C MET A 1 -16.02 19.86 1.68
N SER A 2 -15.15 19.31 0.83
CA SER A 2 -14.85 17.85 0.80
C SER A 2 -14.16 17.43 2.10
N ILE A 3 -14.52 16.26 2.63
CA ILE A 3 -13.86 15.59 3.77
C ILE A 3 -12.32 15.48 3.54
N PHE A 4 -11.88 15.57 2.28
CA PHE A 4 -10.49 15.48 1.85
C PHE A 4 -9.73 16.82 1.81
N ALA A 5 -10.38 17.96 2.10
CA ALA A 5 -9.73 19.29 2.06
C ALA A 5 -8.65 19.50 3.15
N THR A 6 -8.58 18.61 4.14
CA THR A 6 -7.59 18.65 5.23
C THR A 6 -6.29 17.87 4.93
N MET A 7 -6.18 17.27 3.74
CA MET A 7 -5.07 16.35 3.38
C MET A 7 -3.88 17.04 2.70
N LYS A 8 -3.64 18.32 2.94
CA LYS A 8 -2.60 19.14 2.26
C LYS A 8 -1.14 18.60 2.36
N ASN A 9 -0.88 17.53 3.10
CA ASN A 9 0.48 16.97 3.28
C ASN A 9 0.55 15.45 3.10
N ILE A 10 -0.49 14.80 2.53
CA ILE A 10 -0.46 13.34 2.31
C ILE A 10 -0.04 13.08 0.86
N VAL A 11 1.01 12.28 0.71
CA VAL A 11 1.62 11.98 -0.60
C VAL A 11 0.66 11.16 -1.45
N PRO A 12 0.27 11.63 -2.66
CA PRO A 12 -0.60 10.88 -3.56
C PRO A 12 0.20 9.82 -4.32
N ILE A 13 -0.29 8.59 -4.31
CA ILE A 13 0.26 7.45 -5.04
C ILE A 13 -0.80 6.92 -5.98
N LEU A 14 -0.47 6.81 -7.26
CA LEU A 14 -1.37 6.27 -8.27
C LEU A 14 -1.20 4.76 -8.40
N SER A 15 -2.30 4.01 -8.28
CA SER A 15 -2.37 2.59 -8.64
C SER A 15 -3.18 2.40 -9.92
N VAL A 16 -2.57 1.81 -10.95
CA VAL A 16 -3.24 1.32 -12.16
C VAL A 16 -3.24 -0.20 -12.09
N ASN A 17 -4.40 -0.84 -11.89
CA ASN A 17 -4.45 -2.29 -11.67
C ASN A 17 -5.85 -2.85 -11.99
N GLY A 18 -5.95 -4.18 -12.07
CA GLY A 18 -7.23 -4.86 -12.11
C GLY A 18 -7.97 -4.77 -10.77
N SER A 19 -9.29 -4.88 -10.82
CA SER A 19 -10.15 -5.02 -9.63
C SER A 19 -10.27 -6.48 -9.22
N ASP A 20 -10.04 -6.80 -7.94
CA ASP A 20 -10.25 -8.11 -7.33
C ASP A 20 -11.36 -8.04 -6.29
N ALA A 21 -12.51 -8.65 -6.58
CA ALA A 21 -13.68 -8.64 -5.70
C ALA A 21 -13.41 -9.28 -4.33
N SER A 22 -12.42 -10.18 -4.21
CA SER A 22 -12.01 -10.74 -2.91
C SER A 22 -11.32 -9.72 -2.02
N GLY A 23 -10.87 -8.60 -2.60
CA GLY A 23 -10.10 -7.57 -1.93
C GLY A 23 -8.68 -8.00 -1.54
N ARG A 24 -8.21 -9.19 -1.90
CA ARG A 24 -6.88 -9.69 -1.52
C ARG A 24 -5.77 -9.23 -2.46
N ALA A 25 -6.13 -8.87 -3.69
CA ALA A 25 -5.23 -8.36 -4.73
C ALA A 25 -5.83 -7.12 -5.41
N GLY A 26 -5.29 -6.74 -6.55
CA GLY A 26 -5.81 -5.66 -7.38
C GLY A 26 -5.75 -4.28 -6.72
N VAL A 27 -6.51 -3.33 -7.26
CA VAL A 27 -6.59 -1.96 -6.73
C VAL A 27 -7.03 -1.92 -5.27
N GLN A 28 -7.86 -2.88 -4.81
CA GLN A 28 -8.33 -2.95 -3.44
C GLN A 28 -7.19 -3.21 -2.45
N ALA A 29 -6.29 -4.13 -2.78
CA ALA A 29 -5.10 -4.39 -1.97
C ALA A 29 -4.11 -3.23 -2.03
N ASP A 30 -3.95 -2.61 -3.20
CA ASP A 30 -3.08 -1.45 -3.39
C ASP A 30 -3.55 -0.26 -2.53
N ILE A 31 -4.84 0.09 -2.59
CA ILE A 31 -5.43 1.17 -1.78
C ILE A 31 -5.17 0.93 -0.29
N ARG A 32 -5.44 -0.28 0.21
CA ARG A 32 -5.18 -0.61 1.62
C ARG A 32 -3.71 -0.47 1.99
N THR A 33 -2.81 -0.96 1.15
CA THR A 33 -1.37 -0.91 1.40
C THR A 33 -0.87 0.54 1.43
N ILE A 34 -1.23 1.34 0.43
CA ILE A 34 -0.87 2.75 0.32
C ILE A 34 -1.38 3.53 1.54
N THR A 35 -2.65 3.32 1.90
CA THR A 35 -3.28 4.00 3.05
C THR A 35 -2.65 3.56 4.37
N SER A 36 -2.34 2.27 4.53
CA SER A 36 -1.68 1.75 5.75
C SER A 36 -0.26 2.31 5.95
N LEU A 37 0.39 2.74 4.88
CA LEU A 37 1.69 3.43 4.91
C LEU A 37 1.55 4.97 5.04
N GLY A 38 0.34 5.49 5.26
CA GLY A 38 0.08 6.91 5.49
C GLY A 38 0.08 7.77 4.23
N ALA A 39 -0.09 7.18 3.05
CA ALA A 39 -0.23 7.90 1.78
C ALA A 39 -1.68 7.91 1.28
N TYR A 40 -1.97 8.73 0.27
CA TYR A 40 -3.27 8.81 -0.38
C TYR A 40 -3.27 8.02 -1.69
N ALA A 41 -4.24 7.12 -1.86
CA ALA A 41 -4.33 6.29 -3.05
C ALA A 41 -5.24 6.92 -4.11
N LEU A 42 -4.67 7.25 -5.27
CA LEU A 42 -5.38 7.45 -6.53
C LEU A 42 -5.50 6.10 -7.22
N SER A 43 -6.63 5.76 -7.82
CA SER A 43 -6.83 4.45 -8.42
C SER A 43 -7.44 4.52 -9.82
N VAL A 44 -6.91 3.68 -10.71
CA VAL A 44 -7.38 3.46 -12.08
C VAL A 44 -7.57 1.95 -12.27
N MET A 45 -8.76 1.53 -12.65
CA MET A 45 -9.06 0.13 -12.96
C MET A 45 -8.77 -0.15 -14.43
N SER A 46 -7.94 -1.17 -14.71
CA SER A 46 -7.64 -1.64 -16.07
C SER A 46 -8.54 -2.80 -16.51
N CYS A 47 -8.99 -3.60 -15.56
CA CYS A 47 -9.88 -4.75 -15.77
C CYS A 47 -10.63 -5.09 -14.48
N VAL A 48 -11.65 -5.92 -14.61
CA VAL A 48 -12.39 -6.52 -13.48
C VAL A 48 -12.18 -8.03 -13.53
N THR A 49 -11.77 -8.62 -12.40
CA THR A 49 -11.63 -10.07 -12.28
C THR A 49 -12.82 -10.67 -11.58
N VAL A 50 -13.35 -11.75 -12.14
CA VAL A 50 -14.45 -12.54 -11.57
C VAL A 50 -13.95 -13.97 -11.39
N ARG A 51 -14.18 -14.54 -10.21
CA ARG A 51 -13.89 -15.95 -9.95
C ARG A 51 -15.20 -16.72 -9.94
N ASP A 52 -15.33 -17.73 -10.78
CA ASP A 52 -16.52 -18.59 -10.82
C ASP A 52 -16.56 -19.58 -9.64
N THR A 53 -17.67 -20.31 -9.51
CA THR A 53 -17.85 -21.32 -8.45
C THR A 53 -16.88 -22.50 -8.56
N ALA A 54 -16.29 -22.74 -9.72
CA ALA A 54 -15.23 -23.74 -9.93
C ALA A 54 -13.83 -23.19 -9.63
N GLY A 55 -13.72 -21.92 -9.21
CA GLY A 55 -12.47 -21.26 -8.86
C GLY A 55 -11.71 -20.69 -10.06
N ARG A 56 -12.24 -20.77 -11.29
CA ARG A 56 -11.59 -20.23 -12.49
C ARG A 56 -11.70 -18.71 -12.51
N GLN A 57 -10.63 -18.04 -12.89
CA GLN A 57 -10.57 -16.59 -12.96
C GLN A 57 -10.90 -16.10 -14.37
N HIS A 58 -11.90 -15.25 -14.50
CA HIS A 58 -12.27 -14.54 -15.70
C HIS A 58 -11.82 -13.09 -15.59
N ILE A 59 -11.20 -12.56 -16.67
CA ILE A 59 -10.68 -11.18 -16.71
C ILE A 59 -11.48 -10.40 -17.76
N HIS A 60 -12.20 -9.39 -17.31
CA HIS A 60 -12.92 -8.46 -18.18
C HIS A 60 -12.11 -7.18 -18.31
N VAL A 61 -11.43 -7.02 -19.43
CA VAL A 61 -10.62 -5.83 -19.74
C VAL A 61 -11.55 -4.65 -19.98
N LEU A 62 -11.27 -3.52 -19.36
CA LEU A 62 -12.02 -2.29 -19.61
C LEU A 62 -11.59 -1.65 -20.93
N PRO A 63 -12.47 -0.94 -21.65
CA PRO A 63 -12.11 -0.19 -22.83
C PRO A 63 -10.98 0.82 -22.53
N HIS A 64 -10.05 0.98 -23.47
CA HIS A 64 -8.86 1.81 -23.26
C HIS A 64 -9.21 3.30 -23.04
N ASP A 65 -10.27 3.81 -23.67
CA ASP A 65 -10.77 5.16 -23.48
C ASP A 65 -11.34 5.38 -22.06
N VAL A 66 -12.00 4.36 -21.49
CA VAL A 66 -12.46 4.38 -20.09
C VAL A 66 -11.28 4.43 -19.12
N VAL A 67 -10.22 3.64 -19.38
CA VAL A 67 -9.01 3.65 -18.54
C VAL A 67 -8.28 4.98 -18.68
N ALA A 68 -8.18 5.52 -19.89
CA ALA A 68 -7.63 6.85 -20.15
C ALA A 68 -8.41 7.95 -19.42
N GLY A 69 -9.74 7.91 -19.48
CA GLY A 69 -10.60 8.85 -18.77
C GLY A 69 -10.42 8.82 -17.25
N GLN A 70 -10.32 7.62 -16.66
CA GLN A 70 -10.01 7.46 -15.24
C GLN A 70 -8.65 8.07 -14.88
N LEU A 71 -7.62 7.81 -15.70
CA LEU A 71 -6.28 8.32 -15.46
C LEU A 71 -6.25 9.85 -15.52
N LEU A 72 -6.82 10.43 -16.56
CA LEU A 72 -6.93 11.90 -16.70
C LEU A 72 -7.67 12.51 -15.51
N SER A 73 -8.75 11.90 -15.08
CA SER A 73 -9.50 12.35 -13.89
C SER A 73 -8.64 12.30 -12.62
N ALA A 74 -7.92 11.20 -12.41
CA ALA A 74 -7.07 11.03 -11.22
C ALA A 74 -5.93 12.06 -11.17
N VAL A 75 -5.23 12.28 -12.29
CA VAL A 75 -4.06 13.19 -12.33
C VAL A 75 -4.43 14.66 -12.46
N SER A 76 -5.68 14.98 -12.85
CA SER A 76 -6.16 16.37 -12.93
C SER A 76 -6.35 17.02 -11.57
N THR A 77 -6.60 16.21 -10.53
CA THR A 77 -6.79 16.67 -9.17
C THR A 77 -5.50 16.74 -8.38
N GLU A 78 -4.62 15.74 -8.57
CA GLU A 78 -3.37 15.62 -7.80
C GLU A 78 -2.28 14.95 -8.66
N ARG A 79 -1.08 15.52 -8.66
CA ARG A 79 0.06 14.92 -9.33
C ARG A 79 0.64 13.79 -8.46
N PRO A 80 0.62 12.52 -8.90
CA PRO A 80 1.15 11.42 -8.10
C PRO A 80 2.67 11.53 -7.93
N ALA A 81 3.16 11.27 -6.72
CA ALA A 81 4.58 11.21 -6.39
C ALA A 81 5.24 9.91 -6.88
N ALA A 82 4.45 8.84 -6.99
CA ALA A 82 4.84 7.57 -7.60
C ALA A 82 3.63 6.89 -8.24
N VAL A 83 3.91 6.00 -9.20
CA VAL A 83 2.89 5.23 -9.94
C VAL A 83 3.18 3.75 -9.78
N LYS A 84 2.21 2.98 -9.32
CA LYS A 84 2.24 1.53 -9.37
C LYS A 84 1.39 1.06 -10.54
N ILE A 85 1.99 0.33 -11.47
CA ILE A 85 1.28 -0.33 -12.57
C ILE A 85 1.25 -1.83 -12.29
N GLY A 86 0.03 -2.36 -12.17
CA GLY A 86 -0.22 -3.77 -11.96
C GLY A 86 -0.67 -4.48 -13.23
N MET A 87 -1.74 -5.29 -13.09
CA MET A 87 -2.31 -6.05 -14.19
C MET A 87 -2.89 -5.11 -15.25
N VAL A 88 -2.34 -5.18 -16.46
CA VAL A 88 -2.86 -4.55 -17.68
C VAL A 88 -2.86 -5.57 -18.80
N ARG A 89 -3.81 -5.51 -19.73
CA ARG A 89 -4.00 -6.51 -20.79
C ARG A 89 -4.29 -5.85 -22.14
N GLY A 90 -3.80 -6.52 -23.19
CA GLY A 90 -3.96 -6.09 -24.57
C GLY A 90 -2.92 -5.05 -25.02
N ALA A 91 -2.33 -5.24 -26.18
CA ALA A 91 -1.25 -4.39 -26.70
C ALA A 91 -1.67 -2.93 -26.87
N GLU A 92 -2.91 -2.69 -27.29
CA GLU A 92 -3.47 -1.34 -27.48
C GLU A 92 -3.60 -0.61 -26.14
N MET A 93 -4.15 -1.26 -25.11
CA MET A 93 -4.25 -0.71 -23.75
C MET A 93 -2.88 -0.35 -23.20
N ILE A 94 -1.89 -1.25 -23.36
CA ILE A 94 -0.53 -1.07 -22.86
C ILE A 94 0.14 0.12 -23.55
N ARG A 95 -0.02 0.25 -24.86
CA ARG A 95 0.50 1.37 -25.63
C ARG A 95 -0.15 2.69 -25.19
N SER A 96 -1.47 2.72 -25.10
CA SER A 96 -2.22 3.90 -24.63
C SER A 96 -1.80 4.29 -23.21
N LEU A 97 -1.67 3.33 -22.29
CA LEU A 97 -1.21 3.58 -20.94
C LEU A 97 0.21 4.16 -20.91
N ARG A 98 1.13 3.60 -21.71
CA ARG A 98 2.50 4.12 -21.83
C ARG A 98 2.51 5.59 -22.23
N ASP A 99 1.74 5.95 -23.25
CA ASP A 99 1.69 7.34 -23.74
C ASP A 99 1.17 8.33 -22.69
N MET A 100 0.36 7.86 -21.74
CA MET A 100 -0.16 8.66 -20.64
C MET A 100 0.77 8.73 -19.43
N VAL A 101 1.58 7.69 -19.16
CA VAL A 101 2.48 7.65 -18.02
C VAL A 101 3.90 8.10 -18.34
N VAL A 102 4.23 8.26 -19.64
CA VAL A 102 5.53 8.77 -20.07
C VAL A 102 5.80 10.14 -19.43
N GLY A 103 6.97 10.28 -18.82
CA GLY A 103 7.34 11.48 -18.05
C GLY A 103 6.81 11.53 -16.61
N MET A 104 5.99 10.57 -16.19
CA MET A 104 5.70 10.38 -14.77
C MET A 104 6.93 9.79 -14.06
N ARG A 105 7.13 10.19 -12.81
CA ARG A 105 8.27 9.72 -12.03
C ARG A 105 7.90 8.50 -11.20
N ASN A 106 8.92 7.69 -10.85
CA ASN A 106 8.80 6.63 -9.85
C ASN A 106 7.77 5.55 -10.23
N ILE A 107 7.84 5.06 -11.47
CA ILE A 107 6.97 3.97 -11.91
C ILE A 107 7.49 2.64 -11.36
N VAL A 108 6.64 1.96 -10.58
CA VAL A 108 6.85 0.59 -10.11
C VAL A 108 5.92 -0.34 -10.89
N LEU A 109 6.48 -1.17 -11.75
CA LEU A 109 5.75 -2.08 -12.63
C LEU A 109 5.71 -3.49 -12.03
N THR A 110 4.53 -4.09 -11.97
CA THR A 110 4.30 -5.48 -11.55
C THR A 110 3.27 -6.12 -12.49
N PRO A 111 3.68 -6.66 -13.64
CA PRO A 111 2.76 -6.97 -14.74
C PRO A 111 1.74 -8.08 -14.44
N GLY A 112 2.02 -9.00 -13.50
CA GLY A 112 1.13 -10.09 -13.13
C GLY A 112 0.76 -10.99 -14.32
N LEU A 113 1.73 -11.73 -14.84
CA LEU A 113 1.57 -12.56 -16.06
C LEU A 113 0.95 -13.93 -15.78
N LEU A 114 1.08 -14.40 -14.53
CA LEU A 114 0.64 -15.72 -14.09
C LEU A 114 -0.31 -15.60 -12.88
N THR A 115 -1.24 -16.54 -12.75
CA THR A 115 -2.02 -16.71 -11.51
C THR A 115 -1.11 -17.14 -10.35
N SER A 116 -1.65 -17.19 -9.13
CA SER A 116 -0.94 -17.78 -7.98
C SER A 116 -0.70 -19.29 -8.14
N SER A 117 -1.46 -19.97 -9.01
CA SER A 117 -1.28 -21.38 -9.38
C SER A 117 -0.29 -21.60 -10.54
N GLY A 118 0.28 -20.52 -11.10
CA GLY A 118 1.24 -20.61 -12.21
C GLY A 118 0.60 -20.64 -13.61
N GLU A 119 -0.72 -20.59 -13.70
CA GLU A 119 -1.41 -20.54 -15.00
C GLU A 119 -1.21 -19.17 -15.67
N SER A 120 -1.00 -19.18 -16.98
CA SER A 120 -0.87 -17.95 -17.75
C SER A 120 -2.21 -17.18 -17.80
N ILE A 121 -2.16 -15.91 -17.46
CA ILE A 121 -3.27 -14.98 -17.60
C ILE A 121 -2.96 -13.82 -18.58
N ALA A 122 -1.81 -13.85 -19.22
CA ALA A 122 -1.43 -12.93 -20.29
C ALA A 122 -1.13 -13.73 -21.56
N ASP A 123 -1.61 -13.25 -22.71
CA ASP A 123 -1.18 -13.74 -24.00
C ASP A 123 0.21 -13.20 -24.39
N ASP A 124 0.80 -13.75 -25.44
CA ASP A 124 2.15 -13.38 -25.86
C ASP A 124 2.20 -11.94 -26.38
N ASP A 125 1.14 -11.46 -27.03
CA ASP A 125 1.05 -10.07 -27.49
C ASP A 125 1.07 -9.09 -26.31
N THR A 126 0.38 -9.42 -25.23
CA THR A 126 0.43 -8.65 -23.96
C THR A 126 1.85 -8.66 -23.39
N VAL A 127 2.51 -9.83 -23.32
CA VAL A 127 3.89 -9.94 -22.82
C VAL A 127 4.85 -9.09 -23.65
N HIS A 128 4.80 -9.23 -24.98
CA HIS A 128 5.64 -8.44 -25.89
C HIS A 128 5.37 -6.92 -25.76
N ALA A 129 4.10 -6.54 -25.62
CA ALA A 129 3.76 -5.13 -25.42
C ALA A 129 4.30 -4.56 -24.11
N ILE A 130 4.23 -5.34 -23.00
CA ILE A 130 4.82 -4.96 -21.71
C ILE A 130 6.34 -4.80 -21.84
N MET A 131 7.03 -5.77 -22.47
CA MET A 131 8.48 -5.70 -22.69
C MET A 131 8.87 -4.46 -23.48
N ARG A 132 8.13 -4.16 -24.52
CA ARG A 132 8.45 -3.07 -25.45
C ARG A 132 8.11 -1.70 -24.93
N TRP A 133 7.00 -1.56 -24.20
CA TRP A 133 6.40 -0.26 -23.92
C TRP A 133 6.38 0.14 -22.41
N LEU A 134 6.28 -0.81 -21.48
CA LEU A 134 6.17 -0.48 -20.05
C LEU A 134 7.46 -0.72 -19.27
N ILE A 135 8.23 -1.76 -19.60
CA ILE A 135 9.51 -2.02 -18.93
C ILE A 135 10.48 -0.85 -19.05
N PRO A 136 10.64 -0.18 -20.23
CA PRO A 136 11.53 0.97 -20.34
C PRO A 136 11.12 2.19 -19.52
N GLU A 137 9.85 2.31 -19.15
CA GLU A 137 9.35 3.40 -18.31
C GLU A 137 9.47 3.09 -16.81
N ALA A 138 9.77 1.84 -16.43
CA ALA A 138 9.80 1.40 -15.05
C ALA A 138 11.10 1.81 -14.36
N ARG A 139 11.00 2.63 -13.27
CA ARG A 139 12.09 2.81 -12.32
C ARG A 139 12.44 1.49 -11.61
N LEU A 140 11.40 0.68 -11.32
CA LEU A 140 11.54 -0.65 -10.74
C LEU A 140 10.54 -1.61 -11.36
N LEU A 141 11.03 -2.73 -11.87
CA LEU A 141 10.24 -3.89 -12.27
C LEU A 141 10.22 -4.91 -11.13
N VAL A 142 9.04 -5.28 -10.66
CA VAL A 142 8.84 -6.31 -9.61
C VAL A 142 8.10 -7.49 -10.21
N MET A 143 8.70 -8.68 -10.21
CA MET A 143 8.06 -9.87 -10.75
C MET A 143 8.54 -11.16 -10.04
N ARG A 144 7.81 -12.24 -10.25
CA ARG A 144 8.23 -13.57 -9.79
C ARG A 144 9.28 -14.16 -10.72
N CYS A 145 10.15 -15.04 -10.18
CA CYS A 145 11.09 -15.80 -11.01
C CYS A 145 10.35 -16.54 -12.14
N SER A 146 9.23 -17.19 -11.85
CA SER A 146 8.42 -17.90 -12.87
C SER A 146 7.86 -17.00 -13.97
N GLU A 147 7.60 -15.73 -13.69
CA GLU A 147 7.18 -14.75 -14.71
C GLU A 147 8.38 -14.29 -15.55
N ALA A 148 9.56 -14.14 -14.92
CA ALA A 148 10.81 -13.83 -15.61
C ALA A 148 11.28 -14.98 -16.50
N GLU A 149 11.18 -16.24 -16.05
CA GLU A 149 11.44 -17.44 -16.84
C GLU A 149 10.64 -17.44 -18.14
N ARG A 150 9.34 -17.20 -18.02
CA ARG A 150 8.45 -17.10 -19.19
C ARG A 150 8.83 -15.97 -20.13
N MET A 151 9.17 -14.79 -19.58
CA MET A 151 9.48 -13.60 -20.38
C MET A 151 10.83 -13.73 -21.10
N LEU A 152 11.81 -14.34 -20.45
CA LEU A 152 13.19 -14.44 -20.96
C LEU A 152 13.50 -15.76 -21.67
N GLY A 153 12.62 -16.78 -21.52
CA GLY A 153 12.84 -18.12 -22.09
C GLY A 153 14.06 -18.82 -21.43
N MET A 154 14.25 -18.65 -20.12
CA MET A 154 15.34 -19.27 -19.37
C MET A 154 14.83 -19.80 -18.03
N ASP A 155 15.46 -20.86 -17.50
CA ASP A 155 15.18 -21.36 -16.16
C ASP A 155 15.91 -20.51 -15.11
N ILE A 156 15.30 -20.32 -13.93
CA ILE A 156 15.86 -19.59 -12.80
C ILE A 156 15.84 -20.50 -11.58
N LEU A 157 16.92 -21.25 -11.38
CA LEU A 157 17.04 -22.29 -10.36
C LEU A 157 18.02 -21.92 -9.23
N THR A 158 18.91 -20.95 -9.50
CA THR A 158 19.98 -20.56 -8.58
C THR A 158 19.99 -19.03 -8.37
N ASP A 159 20.75 -18.58 -7.35
CA ASP A 159 21.00 -17.14 -7.14
C ASP A 159 21.65 -16.48 -8.34
N GLU A 160 22.58 -17.17 -9.03
CA GLU A 160 23.26 -16.67 -10.24
C GLU A 160 22.28 -16.53 -11.41
N ASP A 161 21.32 -17.47 -11.55
CA ASP A 161 20.27 -17.35 -12.55
C ASP A 161 19.37 -16.14 -12.26
N MET A 162 19.04 -15.90 -10.99
CA MET A 162 18.27 -14.70 -10.57
C MET A 162 19.03 -13.42 -10.94
N LEU A 163 20.34 -13.36 -10.69
CA LEU A 163 21.15 -12.20 -11.04
C LEU A 163 21.22 -12.00 -12.55
N THR A 164 21.37 -13.09 -13.30
CA THR A 164 21.42 -13.08 -14.76
C THR A 164 20.08 -12.61 -15.35
N ALA A 165 18.97 -13.12 -14.86
CA ALA A 165 17.63 -12.71 -15.27
C ALA A 165 17.38 -11.23 -14.93
N GLY A 166 17.76 -10.80 -13.74
CA GLY A 166 17.66 -9.39 -13.33
C GLY A 166 18.41 -8.45 -14.28
N ARG A 167 19.66 -8.78 -14.64
CA ARG A 167 20.44 -7.99 -15.60
C ARG A 167 19.80 -7.95 -16.99
N ARG A 168 19.34 -9.11 -17.51
CA ARG A 168 18.63 -9.15 -18.79
C ARG A 168 17.36 -8.31 -18.83
N LEU A 169 16.62 -8.28 -17.73
CA LEU A 169 15.43 -7.44 -17.63
C LEU A 169 15.80 -5.95 -17.54
N MET A 170 16.94 -5.59 -16.94
CA MET A 170 17.47 -4.22 -17.01
C MET A 170 17.90 -3.83 -18.41
N GLU A 171 18.47 -4.76 -19.20
CA GLU A 171 18.80 -4.55 -20.62
C GLU A 171 17.56 -4.23 -21.47
N LEU A 172 16.37 -4.66 -21.05
CA LEU A 172 15.09 -4.26 -21.68
C LEU A 172 14.67 -2.82 -21.33
N GLY A 173 15.43 -2.13 -20.45
CA GLY A 173 15.24 -0.72 -20.12
C GLY A 173 14.70 -0.46 -18.71
N ALA A 174 14.46 -1.48 -17.88
CA ALA A 174 14.09 -1.26 -16.48
C ALA A 174 15.24 -0.58 -15.71
N GLY A 175 14.94 0.43 -14.88
CA GLY A 175 15.94 1.10 -14.06
C GLY A 175 16.53 0.21 -12.97
N ALA A 176 15.72 -0.70 -12.44
CA ALA A 176 16.08 -1.77 -11.51
C ALA A 176 15.07 -2.91 -11.58
N VAL A 177 15.44 -4.09 -11.08
CA VAL A 177 14.60 -5.29 -11.11
C VAL A 177 14.59 -5.94 -9.74
N MET A 178 13.39 -6.27 -9.22
CA MET A 178 13.21 -7.11 -8.06
C MET A 178 12.57 -8.42 -8.47
N LEU A 179 13.34 -9.51 -8.42
CA LEU A 179 12.84 -10.88 -8.59
C LEU A 179 12.49 -11.46 -7.23
N ARG A 180 11.33 -12.08 -7.14
CA ARG A 180 10.80 -12.71 -5.91
C ARG A 180 10.41 -14.15 -6.16
N GLU A 181 10.20 -14.88 -5.04
CA GLU A 181 9.79 -16.28 -5.08
C GLU A 181 10.79 -17.13 -5.88
N GLY A 182 12.08 -16.89 -5.62
CA GLY A 182 13.16 -17.74 -6.08
C GLY A 182 13.14 -19.10 -5.37
N HIS A 183 14.29 -19.72 -5.23
CA HIS A 183 14.41 -21.01 -4.57
C HIS A 183 14.20 -20.88 -3.04
N ILE A 184 13.87 -22.02 -2.41
CA ILE A 184 13.66 -22.11 -0.96
C ILE A 184 14.96 -22.58 -0.32
N VAL A 185 15.51 -21.77 0.61
CA VAL A 185 16.66 -22.13 1.45
C VAL A 185 16.20 -22.08 2.91
N ASP A 186 16.37 -23.17 3.64
CA ASP A 186 16.00 -23.28 5.06
C ASP A 186 14.56 -22.80 5.38
N GLY A 187 13.62 -23.09 4.49
CA GLY A 187 12.22 -22.69 4.63
C GLY A 187 11.95 -21.21 4.32
N CYS A 188 12.92 -20.47 3.78
CA CYS A 188 12.78 -19.10 3.34
C CYS A 188 12.79 -18.99 1.83
N LEU A 189 11.89 -18.16 1.28
CA LEU A 189 11.89 -17.75 -0.13
C LEU A 189 12.91 -16.64 -0.34
N THR A 190 13.73 -16.82 -1.38
CA THR A 190 14.73 -15.82 -1.78
C THR A 190 14.11 -14.79 -2.71
N ALA A 191 14.47 -13.52 -2.55
CA ALA A 191 14.23 -12.45 -3.48
C ALA A 191 15.51 -11.65 -3.70
N VAL A 192 15.67 -11.01 -4.87
CA VAL A 192 16.83 -10.17 -5.17
C VAL A 192 16.40 -8.87 -5.82
N LEU A 193 16.99 -7.77 -5.36
CA LEU A 193 16.98 -6.49 -6.05
C LEU A 193 18.29 -6.37 -6.83
N VAL A 194 18.20 -6.07 -8.13
CA VAL A 194 19.34 -5.79 -9.01
C VAL A 194 19.17 -4.37 -9.54
N ASP A 195 20.19 -3.53 -9.42
CA ASP A 195 20.21 -2.15 -9.89
C ASP A 195 21.61 -1.81 -10.45
N ALA A 196 21.82 -0.57 -10.86
CA ALA A 196 23.10 -0.09 -11.41
C ALA A 196 24.27 -0.20 -10.42
N ASP A 197 23.99 -0.15 -9.11
CA ASP A 197 25.01 -0.18 -8.05
C ASP A 197 25.33 -1.60 -7.57
N GLY A 198 24.62 -2.63 -8.11
CA GLY A 198 24.83 -4.04 -7.80
C GLY A 198 23.54 -4.78 -7.41
N TYR A 199 23.60 -5.59 -6.38
CA TYR A 199 22.44 -6.39 -5.96
C TYR A 199 22.32 -6.50 -4.44
N THR A 200 21.09 -6.83 -3.99
CA THR A 200 20.79 -7.11 -2.58
C THR A 200 19.78 -8.26 -2.50
N PHE A 201 20.11 -9.30 -1.75
CA PHE A 201 19.20 -10.40 -1.46
C PHE A 201 18.32 -10.13 -0.25
N PHE A 202 17.09 -10.62 -0.31
CA PHE A 202 16.11 -10.60 0.77
C PHE A 202 15.62 -12.03 1.03
N SER A 203 15.30 -12.32 2.28
CA SER A 203 14.71 -13.59 2.68
C SER A 203 13.34 -13.37 3.30
N SER A 204 12.37 -14.19 2.92
CA SER A 204 11.02 -14.18 3.49
C SER A 204 10.66 -15.59 3.96
N HIS A 205 10.08 -15.72 5.16
CA HIS A 205 9.59 -17.03 5.61
C HIS A 205 8.55 -17.58 4.62
N ASN A 206 8.78 -18.80 4.15
CA ASN A 206 7.78 -19.55 3.40
C ASN A 206 6.76 -20.12 4.39
N ALA A 207 5.71 -19.37 4.65
CA ALA A 207 4.68 -19.78 5.57
C ALA A 207 3.80 -20.86 4.92
N ALA A 208 4.01 -22.11 5.29
CA ALA A 208 3.22 -23.24 4.81
C ALA A 208 1.72 -22.98 5.03
N GLY A 209 0.92 -23.16 3.96
CA GLY A 209 -0.54 -22.97 4.00
C GLY A 209 -1.01 -21.51 3.83
N TRP A 210 -0.12 -20.56 3.68
CA TRP A 210 -0.51 -19.19 3.42
C TRP A 210 -0.73 -18.95 1.92
N GLN A 211 -1.92 -18.46 1.56
CA GLN A 211 -2.21 -18.12 0.17
C GLN A 211 -1.40 -16.88 -0.22
N GLN A 212 -0.42 -17.03 -1.09
CA GLN A 212 0.46 -15.96 -1.58
C GLN A 212 -0.26 -14.96 -2.52
N HIS A 213 -1.60 -15.13 -2.69
CA HIS A 213 -2.40 -14.28 -3.57
C HIS A 213 -2.38 -12.82 -3.10
N GLY A 214 -1.91 -11.92 -3.96
CA GLY A 214 -1.86 -10.49 -3.73
C GLY A 214 -0.59 -9.95 -3.06
N VAL A 215 0.30 -10.81 -2.50
CA VAL A 215 1.53 -10.36 -1.82
C VAL A 215 2.42 -9.52 -2.71
N GLY A 216 2.63 -9.95 -3.95
CA GLY A 216 3.46 -9.20 -4.89
C GLY A 216 2.88 -7.85 -5.28
N GLY A 217 1.55 -7.78 -5.43
CA GLY A 217 0.84 -6.52 -5.66
C GLY A 217 0.99 -5.58 -4.47
N ALA A 218 0.76 -6.08 -3.25
CA ALA A 218 0.94 -5.31 -2.02
C ALA A 218 2.39 -4.83 -1.84
N LEU A 219 3.38 -5.69 -2.12
CA LEU A 219 4.79 -5.31 -2.05
C LEU A 219 5.12 -4.16 -3.02
N SER A 220 4.71 -4.27 -4.28
CA SER A 220 4.96 -3.22 -5.27
C SER A 220 4.23 -1.91 -4.93
N ALA A 221 3.02 -1.97 -4.36
CA ALA A 221 2.30 -0.80 -3.87
C ALA A 221 3.02 -0.17 -2.65
N ALA A 222 3.55 -1.00 -1.74
CA ALA A 222 4.34 -0.52 -0.60
C ALA A 222 5.65 0.15 -1.07
N ILE A 223 6.38 -0.45 -2.03
CA ILE A 223 7.59 0.14 -2.60
C ILE A 223 7.27 1.48 -3.27
N ALA A 224 6.23 1.55 -4.11
CA ALA A 224 5.81 2.79 -4.75
C ALA A 224 5.49 3.88 -3.71
N THR A 225 4.84 3.49 -2.60
CA THR A 225 4.52 4.41 -1.50
C THR A 225 5.78 4.93 -0.83
N CYS A 226 6.73 4.05 -0.46
CA CYS A 226 7.99 4.44 0.18
C CYS A 226 8.80 5.38 -0.72
N ILE A 227 8.92 5.07 -2.02
CA ILE A 227 9.60 5.93 -3.01
C ILE A 227 8.88 7.29 -3.13
N GLY A 228 7.55 7.29 -3.20
CA GLY A 228 6.76 8.51 -3.27
C GLY A 228 6.88 9.38 -2.03
N GLN A 229 7.10 8.80 -0.86
CA GLN A 229 7.38 9.49 0.41
C GLN A 229 8.80 10.04 0.50
N GLY A 230 9.67 9.76 -0.49
CA GLY A 230 11.01 10.32 -0.60
C GLY A 230 12.14 9.36 -0.25
N ASP A 231 11.87 8.08 -0.01
CA ASP A 231 12.92 7.09 0.19
C ASP A 231 13.66 6.82 -1.14
N ASP A 232 14.96 6.62 -1.07
CA ASP A 232 15.74 6.06 -2.17
C ASP A 232 15.35 4.61 -2.44
N LEU A 233 15.70 4.08 -3.63
CA LEU A 233 15.22 2.78 -4.09
C LEU A 233 15.52 1.63 -3.10
N ARG A 234 16.78 1.46 -2.67
CA ARG A 234 17.15 0.35 -1.78
C ARG A 234 16.49 0.44 -0.40
N PRO A 235 16.51 1.60 0.30
CA PRO A 235 15.74 1.78 1.52
C PRO A 235 14.23 1.56 1.35
N ALA A 236 13.65 2.05 0.24
CA ALA A 236 12.23 1.86 -0.05
C ALA A 236 11.85 0.37 -0.19
N VAL A 237 12.68 -0.39 -0.93
CA VAL A 237 12.48 -1.84 -1.08
C VAL A 237 12.61 -2.56 0.26
N ALA A 238 13.65 -2.24 1.05
CA ALA A 238 13.84 -2.85 2.36
C ALA A 238 12.66 -2.56 3.30
N ARG A 239 12.25 -1.30 3.43
CA ARG A 239 11.11 -0.90 4.27
C ARG A 239 9.80 -1.55 3.83
N ALA A 240 9.54 -1.61 2.53
CA ALA A 240 8.36 -2.26 1.99
C ALA A 240 8.38 -3.78 2.20
N HIS A 241 9.54 -4.42 2.03
CA HIS A 241 9.74 -5.85 2.30
C HIS A 241 9.45 -6.16 3.77
N ASP A 242 10.01 -5.42 4.71
CA ASP A 242 9.79 -5.58 6.14
C ASP A 242 8.32 -5.36 6.52
N PHE A 243 7.67 -4.35 5.93
CA PHE A 243 6.24 -4.10 6.12
C PHE A 243 5.40 -5.31 5.68
N ILE A 244 5.63 -5.83 4.48
CA ILE A 244 4.88 -6.98 3.95
C ILE A 244 5.24 -8.25 4.71
N HIS A 245 6.52 -8.49 5.03
CA HIS A 245 6.94 -9.63 5.82
C HIS A 245 6.25 -9.66 7.18
N THR A 246 6.18 -8.52 7.85
CA THR A 246 5.45 -8.36 9.11
C THR A 246 3.97 -8.72 8.93
N GLN A 247 3.30 -8.22 7.89
CA GLN A 247 1.91 -8.55 7.58
C GLN A 247 1.72 -10.07 7.35
N VAL A 248 2.64 -10.73 6.63
CA VAL A 248 2.62 -12.16 6.36
C VAL A 248 2.80 -12.97 7.64
N VAL A 249 3.84 -12.70 8.42
CA VAL A 249 4.15 -13.42 9.67
C VAL A 249 3.00 -13.32 10.67
N TYR A 250 2.40 -12.13 10.80
CA TYR A 250 1.24 -11.95 11.68
C TYR A 250 -0.03 -12.62 11.14
N ALA A 251 -0.21 -12.70 9.81
CA ALA A 251 -1.34 -13.41 9.23
C ALA A 251 -1.27 -14.93 9.49
N VAL A 252 -0.08 -15.52 9.46
CA VAL A 252 0.14 -16.96 9.75
C VAL A 252 -0.08 -17.27 11.22
N ARG A 253 0.45 -16.43 12.12
CA ARG A 253 0.22 -16.55 13.57
C ARG A 253 -1.24 -16.29 13.96
N GLY A 254 -2.01 -15.57 13.16
CA GLY A 254 -3.40 -15.19 13.42
C GLY A 254 -4.46 -16.21 12.95
N GLN A 255 -4.08 -17.36 12.36
CA GLN A 255 -5.01 -18.49 12.18
C GLN A 255 -5.41 -19.14 13.52
N GLU A 256 -4.67 -18.86 14.59
CA GLU A 256 -5.10 -19.07 15.96
C GLU A 256 -5.76 -17.77 16.52
N ARG A 257 -7.01 -17.51 16.15
CA ARG A 257 -7.95 -16.55 16.79
C ARG A 257 -7.42 -15.19 17.29
N GLN A 258 -6.53 -14.48 16.59
CA GLN A 258 -6.17 -13.11 16.97
C GLN A 258 -6.19 -12.16 15.74
N SER A 259 -6.93 -11.08 15.84
CA SER A 259 -7.00 -10.00 14.84
C SER A 259 -5.61 -9.40 14.58
N ARG A 260 -5.29 -9.11 13.31
CA ARG A 260 -3.99 -8.54 12.92
C ARG A 260 -3.75 -7.16 13.55
N PRO A 261 -2.50 -6.75 13.82
CA PRO A 261 -2.22 -5.40 14.32
C PRO A 261 -2.84 -4.28 13.48
N ALA A 262 -2.80 -4.39 12.16
CA ALA A 262 -3.43 -3.42 11.26
C ALA A 262 -4.97 -3.46 11.31
N ASP A 263 -5.58 -4.65 11.42
CA ASP A 263 -7.04 -4.78 11.58
C ASP A 263 -7.48 -4.23 12.94
N ILE A 264 -6.69 -4.50 13.99
CA ILE A 264 -6.89 -3.91 15.33
C ILE A 264 -6.74 -2.39 15.27
N TYR A 265 -5.73 -1.89 14.58
CA TYR A 265 -5.52 -0.46 14.41
C TYR A 265 -6.69 0.19 13.66
N ASN A 266 -7.16 -0.39 12.56
CA ASN A 266 -8.31 0.11 11.81
C ASN A 266 -9.61 0.04 12.62
N ALA A 267 -9.85 -1.06 13.33
CA ALA A 267 -10.98 -1.19 14.24
C ALA A 267 -10.89 -0.16 15.39
N PHE A 268 -9.69 0.07 15.91
CA PHE A 268 -9.42 1.08 16.91
C PHE A 268 -9.72 2.51 16.42
N LEU A 269 -9.27 2.87 15.21
CA LEU A 269 -9.59 4.16 14.58
C LEU A 269 -11.10 4.35 14.38
N ASN A 270 -11.80 3.31 13.92
CA ASN A 270 -13.25 3.36 13.77
C ASN A 270 -13.96 3.58 15.11
N LEU A 271 -13.51 2.91 16.17
CA LEU A 271 -14.04 3.13 17.51
C LEU A 271 -13.74 4.53 18.06
N ILE A 272 -12.54 5.08 17.77
CA ILE A 272 -12.23 6.47 18.14
C ILE A 272 -13.19 7.42 17.42
N ALA A 273 -13.38 7.28 16.11
CA ALA A 273 -14.26 8.12 15.32
C ALA A 273 -15.70 8.16 15.85
N GLN A 274 -16.18 7.04 16.39
CA GLN A 274 -17.52 6.92 16.94
C GLN A 274 -17.65 7.43 18.38
N ASN A 275 -16.56 7.39 19.18
CA ASN A 275 -16.64 7.58 20.63
C ASN A 275 -15.70 8.65 21.19
N TYR A 276 -14.95 9.39 20.38
CA TYR A 276 -13.93 10.34 20.84
C TYR A 276 -14.48 11.46 21.71
N ARG A 277 -15.78 11.76 21.63
CA ARG A 277 -16.44 12.79 22.44
C ARG A 277 -16.73 12.34 23.88
N GLU A 278 -16.73 11.05 24.12
CA GLU A 278 -17.09 10.49 25.43
C GLU A 278 -15.96 9.68 26.06
N GLN A 279 -15.07 9.12 25.22
CA GLN A 279 -14.09 8.16 25.67
C GLN A 279 -12.67 8.52 25.23
N HIS A 280 -11.79 8.71 26.23
CA HIS A 280 -10.36 8.97 26.01
C HIS A 280 -9.47 7.88 26.65
N SER A 281 -10.08 6.81 27.17
CA SER A 281 -9.38 5.75 27.90
C SER A 281 -8.92 4.62 26.99
N VAL A 282 -7.61 4.38 26.90
CA VAL A 282 -7.03 3.24 26.17
C VAL A 282 -7.62 1.90 26.64
N ALA A 283 -7.84 1.76 27.96
CA ALA A 283 -8.40 0.53 28.52
C ALA A 283 -9.85 0.30 28.07
N TRP A 284 -10.63 1.35 27.86
CA TRP A 284 -11.99 1.23 27.33
C TRP A 284 -11.97 0.72 25.89
N TYR A 285 -11.16 1.32 25.01
CA TYR A 285 -11.03 0.89 23.61
C TYR A 285 -10.52 -0.55 23.50
N ALA A 286 -9.53 -0.92 24.32
CA ALA A 286 -9.02 -2.29 24.33
C ALA A 286 -10.11 -3.30 24.72
N ARG A 287 -10.98 -2.99 25.69
CA ARG A 287 -12.14 -3.82 26.06
C ARG A 287 -13.14 -3.95 24.91
N GLN A 288 -13.46 -2.86 24.20
CA GLN A 288 -14.37 -2.92 23.05
C GLN A 288 -13.83 -3.83 21.94
N LEU A 289 -12.51 -3.87 21.76
CA LEU A 289 -11.83 -4.74 20.82
C LEU A 289 -11.61 -6.17 21.35
N SER A 290 -12.05 -6.47 22.58
CA SER A 290 -11.84 -7.77 23.25
C SER A 290 -10.35 -8.18 23.34
N ILE A 291 -9.45 -7.21 23.55
CA ILE A 291 -8.00 -7.40 23.68
C ILE A 291 -7.46 -6.70 24.92
N SER A 292 -6.22 -7.04 25.31
CA SER A 292 -5.54 -6.32 26.38
C SER A 292 -5.04 -4.94 25.93
N ALA A 293 -4.95 -3.96 26.84
CA ALA A 293 -4.36 -2.66 26.56
C ALA A 293 -2.90 -2.75 26.12
N ARG A 294 -2.17 -3.76 26.63
CA ARG A 294 -0.79 -4.06 26.21
C ARG A 294 -0.74 -4.50 24.73
N TYR A 295 -1.66 -5.36 24.32
CA TYR A 295 -1.73 -5.84 22.93
C TYR A 295 -2.17 -4.73 21.98
N LEU A 296 -3.11 -3.87 22.38
CA LEU A 296 -3.47 -2.66 21.62
C LEU A 296 -2.24 -1.74 21.44
N SER A 297 -1.46 -1.51 22.51
CA SER A 297 -0.24 -0.69 22.44
C SER A 297 0.81 -1.30 21.52
N GLN A 298 1.00 -2.60 21.56
CA GLN A 298 1.90 -3.30 20.65
C GLN A 298 1.43 -3.19 19.20
N SER A 299 0.13 -3.37 18.94
CA SER A 299 -0.46 -3.29 17.60
C SER A 299 -0.32 -1.89 16.99
N THR A 300 -0.60 -0.84 17.75
CA THR A 300 -0.47 0.55 17.27
C THR A 300 1.00 0.95 17.07
N SER A 301 1.90 0.52 17.96
CA SER A 301 3.34 0.77 17.84
C SER A 301 3.91 0.10 16.59
N LEU A 302 3.50 -1.16 16.31
CA LEU A 302 3.94 -1.90 15.12
C LEU A 302 3.37 -1.31 13.82
N THR A 303 2.14 -0.79 13.85
CA THR A 303 1.47 -0.31 12.63
C THR A 303 1.86 1.12 12.26
N VAL A 304 1.95 2.03 13.26
CA VAL A 304 2.15 3.47 13.01
C VAL A 304 3.23 4.10 13.91
N GLY A 305 3.96 3.30 14.71
CA GLY A 305 5.01 3.81 15.59
C GLY A 305 4.51 4.65 16.77
N LYS A 306 3.20 4.67 17.06
CA LYS A 306 2.58 5.53 18.06
C LYS A 306 1.87 4.74 19.13
N SER A 307 1.81 5.30 20.35
CA SER A 307 1.00 4.72 21.42
C SER A 307 -0.50 4.97 21.18
N PRO A 308 -1.41 4.08 21.64
CA PRO A 308 -2.85 4.27 21.51
C PRO A 308 -3.33 5.62 22.12
N LYS A 309 -2.74 6.03 23.24
CA LYS A 309 -3.09 7.31 23.87
C LYS A 309 -2.75 8.49 22.96
N HIS A 310 -1.60 8.46 22.32
CA HIS A 310 -1.19 9.52 21.39
C HIS A 310 -2.12 9.60 20.17
N ILE A 311 -2.57 8.46 19.65
CA ILE A 311 -3.51 8.39 18.51
C ILE A 311 -4.88 8.99 18.90
N ILE A 312 -5.40 8.65 20.09
CA ILE A 312 -6.64 9.26 20.61
C ILE A 312 -6.48 10.78 20.73
N ASP A 313 -5.38 11.21 21.33
CA ASP A 313 -5.12 12.65 21.57
C ASP A 313 -4.96 13.40 20.23
N GLU A 314 -4.25 12.86 19.25
CA GLU A 314 -4.16 13.43 17.91
C GLU A 314 -5.52 13.55 17.24
N TYR A 315 -6.36 12.52 17.32
CA TYR A 315 -7.69 12.52 16.73
C TYR A 315 -8.54 13.64 17.33
N VAL A 316 -8.61 13.70 18.67
CA VAL A 316 -9.38 14.72 19.39
C VAL A 316 -8.86 16.13 19.11
N VAL A 317 -7.55 16.32 19.03
CA VAL A 317 -6.94 17.61 18.71
C VAL A 317 -7.23 18.03 17.27
N ASN A 318 -7.26 17.11 16.32
CA ASN A 318 -7.64 17.44 14.93
C ASN A 318 -9.11 17.86 14.84
N GLU A 319 -10.02 17.19 15.55
CA GLU A 319 -11.42 17.61 15.64
C GLU A 319 -11.54 19.00 16.32
N ALA A 320 -10.75 19.23 17.37
CA ALA A 320 -10.70 20.55 18.02
C ALA A 320 -10.28 21.66 17.04
N LYS A 321 -9.25 21.42 16.21
CA LYS A 321 -8.82 22.39 15.17
C LYS A 321 -9.93 22.71 14.17
N VAL A 322 -10.67 21.67 13.75
CA VAL A 322 -11.82 21.85 12.86
C VAL A 322 -12.87 22.72 13.55
N MET A 323 -13.24 22.41 14.78
CA MET A 323 -14.25 23.18 15.53
C MET A 323 -13.80 24.63 15.77
N ILE A 324 -12.54 24.87 16.10
CA ILE A 324 -11.97 26.22 16.26
C ILE A 324 -12.07 27.03 14.97
N ALA A 325 -11.80 26.40 13.81
CA ALA A 325 -11.78 27.06 12.52
C ALA A 325 -13.17 27.26 11.89
N THR A 326 -14.13 26.39 12.20
CA THR A 326 -15.43 26.34 11.50
C THR A 326 -16.62 26.78 12.35
N SER A 327 -16.45 26.97 13.66
CA SER A 327 -17.54 27.32 14.58
C SER A 327 -17.27 28.60 15.34
N ARG A 328 -18.35 29.17 15.92
CA ARG A 328 -18.29 30.32 16.85
C ARG A 328 -18.25 29.89 18.33
N LEU A 329 -18.07 28.59 18.59
CA LEU A 329 -18.05 28.06 19.96
C LEU A 329 -16.89 28.65 20.75
N THR A 330 -17.10 28.93 22.01
CA THR A 330 -16.03 29.30 22.96
C THR A 330 -15.09 28.12 23.20
N MET A 331 -13.88 28.37 23.71
CA MET A 331 -12.94 27.30 24.07
C MET A 331 -13.53 26.36 25.13
N GLN A 332 -14.38 26.88 25.98
CA GLN A 332 -15.08 26.11 27.04
C GLN A 332 -16.11 25.16 26.41
N GLU A 333 -16.92 25.64 25.47
CA GLU A 333 -17.90 24.81 24.75
C GLU A 333 -17.22 23.73 23.91
N ILE A 334 -16.13 24.06 23.21
CA ILE A 334 -15.33 23.08 22.47
C ILE A 334 -14.76 22.01 23.40
N THR A 335 -14.26 22.43 24.58
CA THR A 335 -13.74 21.51 25.60
C THR A 335 -14.79 20.48 26.03
N TYR A 336 -16.01 20.93 26.35
CA TYR A 336 -17.09 20.02 26.74
C TYR A 336 -17.63 19.18 25.58
N ALA A 337 -17.72 19.75 24.38
CA ALA A 337 -18.14 19.02 23.18
C ALA A 337 -17.18 17.88 22.79
N LEU A 338 -15.91 17.99 23.21
CA LEU A 338 -14.89 16.95 23.03
C LEU A 338 -14.72 16.03 24.25
N GLY A 339 -15.63 16.08 25.23
CA GLY A 339 -15.67 15.17 26.38
C GLY A 339 -14.64 15.44 27.49
N PHE A 340 -14.00 16.59 27.49
CA PHE A 340 -13.09 16.95 28.58
C PHE A 340 -13.84 17.55 29.79
N THR A 341 -13.42 17.16 30.98
CA THR A 341 -13.99 17.65 32.22
C THR A 341 -13.54 19.07 32.59
N SER A 342 -12.44 19.54 32.02
CA SER A 342 -11.95 20.91 32.24
C SER A 342 -11.11 21.42 31.07
N GLN A 343 -11.17 22.74 30.86
CA GLN A 343 -10.39 23.42 29.84
C GLN A 343 -8.87 23.28 30.08
N SER A 344 -8.42 23.16 31.31
CA SER A 344 -7.01 22.98 31.64
C SER A 344 -6.46 21.64 31.12
N VAL A 345 -7.25 20.56 31.26
CA VAL A 345 -6.89 19.24 30.75
C VAL A 345 -6.85 19.26 29.21
N PHE A 346 -7.87 19.83 28.56
CA PHE A 346 -7.92 20.00 27.11
C PHE A 346 -6.71 20.80 26.59
N CYS A 347 -6.41 21.96 27.19
CA CYS A 347 -5.26 22.78 26.75
C CYS A 347 -3.92 22.05 26.89
N ARG A 348 -3.75 21.20 27.92
CA ARG A 348 -2.55 20.38 28.10
C ARG A 348 -2.41 19.34 26.98
N VAL A 349 -3.50 18.61 26.68
CA VAL A 349 -3.53 17.63 25.59
C VAL A 349 -3.30 18.31 24.24
N PHE A 350 -3.95 19.42 23.99
CA PHE A 350 -3.78 20.18 22.76
C PHE A 350 -2.33 20.64 22.56
N ARG A 351 -1.70 21.18 23.62
CA ARG A 351 -0.29 21.62 23.58
C ARG A 351 0.66 20.44 23.42
N SER A 352 0.40 19.29 24.02
CA SER A 352 1.29 18.10 23.88
C SER A 352 1.33 17.57 22.45
N VAL A 353 0.25 17.75 21.68
CA VAL A 353 0.16 17.31 20.28
C VAL A 353 0.64 18.38 19.30
N THR A 354 0.32 19.67 19.56
CA THR A 354 0.56 20.77 18.59
C THR A 354 1.75 21.67 18.94
N GLY A 355 2.32 21.56 20.13
CA GLY A 355 3.37 22.46 20.63
C GLY A 355 2.86 23.85 21.05
N SER A 356 1.59 24.20 20.80
CA SER A 356 1.04 25.54 21.08
C SER A 356 -0.37 25.45 21.71
N PRO A 357 -0.80 26.46 22.48
CA PRO A 357 -2.13 26.46 23.08
C PRO A 357 -3.23 26.69 22.02
N PRO A 358 -4.46 26.15 22.24
CA PRO A 358 -5.56 26.28 21.27
C PRO A 358 -5.97 27.73 20.99
N SER A 359 -5.77 28.66 21.94
CA SER A 359 -6.05 30.09 21.75
C SER A 359 -5.24 30.76 20.64
N LYS A 360 -4.06 30.23 20.29
CA LYS A 360 -3.24 30.72 19.19
C LYS A 360 -3.69 30.23 17.80
N GLN A 361 -4.65 29.32 17.75
CA GLN A 361 -5.18 28.78 16.49
C GLN A 361 -6.45 29.52 16.01
N ARG A 362 -6.96 30.43 16.80
CA ARG A 362 -8.11 31.26 16.44
C ARG A 362 -7.56 32.58 15.88
N THR A 363 -7.41 32.65 14.59
CA THR A 363 -7.18 33.88 13.82
C THR A 363 -8.50 34.52 13.42
#